data_864df1779eeb18fff7f221239f4952c1
#
_entry.id   864df1779eeb18fff7f221239f4952c1
#
_cell.length_a   1.000
_cell.length_b   1.000
_cell.length_c   1.000
_cell.angle_alpha   90.00
_cell.angle_beta   90.00
_cell.angle_gamma   90.00
#
_symmetry.space_group_name_H-M   'P 1'
#
loop_
_entity.id
_entity.type
_entity.pdbx_description
1 polymer ?
#
loop_
_entity_poly.entity_id
_entity_poly.type
_entity_poly.pdbx_seq_one_letter_code
_entity_poly.pdbx_strand_id
1 'polypeptide(L)'
;MVRRLILLVMFCGASTAIAADKPNILFIFTDDQSTRTVSSYEGAYDWVSTPNIDRLASEGVRFTRANIGSWCMASRASILTGLQQHKVESLRMTGPNPMNVYDPELCQFWPKSFREQGYYTAHIGKWHTGVDSGYGRDWDHQIVWNRPKYPENAPYYYYNQMIEFDGEAPVNVEGYTTDVYTDW
;
A
#
# COMPACT_ATOMS: atom_id res chain seq x y z
N MET A 1 -52.10 -53.52 17.49
CA MET A 1 -50.76 -52.97 17.33
C MET A 1 -50.81 -51.70 16.49
N VAL A 2 -50.76 -50.54 17.15
CA VAL A 2 -50.80 -49.23 16.48
C VAL A 2 -49.37 -48.68 16.36
N ARG A 3 -48.85 -48.61 15.13
CA ARG A 3 -47.52 -48.02 14.84
C ARG A 3 -47.68 -46.49 14.89
N ARG A 4 -47.10 -45.85 15.88
CA ARG A 4 -46.96 -44.38 15.93
C ARG A 4 -45.84 -43.94 14.99
N LEU A 5 -46.18 -43.19 13.93
CA LEU A 5 -45.25 -42.56 13.01
C LEU A 5 -44.80 -41.25 13.69
N ILE A 6 -43.53 -41.16 14.10
CA ILE A 6 -42.94 -39.90 14.59
C ILE A 6 -42.42 -39.12 13.39
N LEU A 7 -43.07 -38.02 13.10
CA LEU A 7 -42.66 -37.07 12.07
C LEU A 7 -41.60 -36.15 12.65
N LEU A 8 -40.34 -36.33 12.25
CA LEU A 8 -39.23 -35.47 12.64
C LEU A 8 -39.21 -34.24 11.70
N VAL A 9 -39.72 -33.11 12.18
CA VAL A 9 -39.65 -31.82 11.43
C VAL A 9 -38.25 -31.25 11.67
N MET A 10 -37.36 -31.36 10.67
CA MET A 10 -36.08 -30.63 10.65
C MET A 10 -36.38 -29.14 10.40
N PHE A 11 -36.25 -28.33 11.43
CA PHE A 11 -36.21 -26.88 11.29
C PHE A 11 -34.84 -26.49 10.70
N CYS A 12 -34.77 -26.32 9.41
CA CYS A 12 -33.61 -25.74 8.75
C CYS A 12 -33.63 -24.21 9.00
N GLY A 13 -33.02 -23.80 10.11
CA GLY A 13 -32.82 -22.39 10.40
C GLY A 13 -31.89 -21.80 9.33
N ALA A 14 -32.46 -21.07 8.39
CA ALA A 14 -31.66 -20.23 7.50
C ALA A 14 -30.99 -19.14 8.33
N SER A 15 -29.74 -19.38 8.75
CA SER A 15 -28.89 -18.32 9.26
C SER A 15 -28.68 -17.32 8.12
N THR A 16 -29.35 -16.17 8.17
CA THR A 16 -28.99 -15.03 7.34
C THR A 16 -27.59 -14.61 7.77
N ALA A 17 -26.59 -15.01 7.02
CA ALA A 17 -25.28 -14.42 7.15
C ALA A 17 -25.44 -12.92 6.84
N ILE A 18 -25.43 -12.09 7.87
CA ILE A 18 -25.27 -10.64 7.69
C ILE A 18 -23.88 -10.52 7.09
N ALA A 19 -23.78 -10.16 5.80
CA ALA A 19 -22.53 -9.81 5.19
C ALA A 19 -21.95 -8.65 6.03
N ALA A 20 -20.85 -8.90 6.71
CA ALA A 20 -20.15 -7.84 7.43
C ALA A 20 -19.79 -6.76 6.41
N ASP A 21 -20.09 -5.50 6.73
CA ASP A 21 -19.70 -4.37 5.89
C ASP A 21 -18.20 -4.45 5.65
N LYS A 22 -17.78 -4.29 4.39
CA LYS A 22 -16.37 -4.33 4.02
C LYS A 22 -15.66 -3.18 4.73
N PRO A 23 -14.61 -3.44 5.52
CA PRO A 23 -13.92 -2.37 6.23
C PRO A 23 -13.17 -1.47 5.24
N ASN A 24 -13.09 -0.18 5.54
CA ASN A 24 -12.14 0.70 4.87
C ASN A 24 -10.71 0.35 5.34
N ILE A 25 -9.75 0.40 4.41
CA ILE A 25 -8.36 0.06 4.68
C ILE A 25 -7.50 1.28 4.34
N LEU A 26 -6.83 1.83 5.35
CA LEU A 26 -5.81 2.86 5.16
C LEU A 26 -4.44 2.23 5.40
N PHE A 27 -3.60 2.23 4.35
CA PHE A 27 -2.23 1.74 4.41
C PHE A 27 -1.25 2.90 4.30
N ILE A 28 -0.48 3.18 5.36
CA ILE A 28 0.52 4.24 5.39
C ILE A 28 1.91 3.60 5.35
N PHE A 29 2.71 3.96 4.36
CA PHE A 29 4.06 3.46 4.17
C PHE A 29 5.06 4.63 4.06
N THR A 30 5.83 4.82 5.12
CA THR A 30 6.87 5.85 5.17
C THR A 30 8.12 5.41 4.43
N ASP A 31 8.83 6.36 3.81
CA ASP A 31 10.11 6.13 3.14
C ASP A 31 11.27 6.55 4.06
N ASP A 32 12.32 5.73 4.14
CA ASP A 32 13.54 5.97 4.92
C ASP A 32 13.32 6.27 6.43
N GLN A 33 12.17 5.89 7.00
CA GLN A 33 11.90 6.08 8.42
C GLN A 33 12.52 4.95 9.25
N SER A 34 13.43 5.32 10.14
CA SER A 34 14.01 4.40 11.12
C SER A 34 13.07 4.19 12.31
N THR A 35 13.09 2.99 12.90
CA THR A 35 12.39 2.72 14.18
C THR A 35 12.83 3.66 15.30
N ARG A 36 14.07 4.20 15.22
CA ARG A 36 14.59 5.19 16.18
C ARG A 36 13.92 6.57 16.07
N THR A 37 13.15 6.81 15.01
CA THR A 37 12.37 8.04 14.80
C THR A 37 10.87 7.84 15.03
N VAL A 38 10.52 6.80 15.79
CA VAL A 38 9.14 6.55 16.26
C VAL A 38 9.19 6.31 17.76
N SER A 39 8.61 7.22 18.53
CA SER A 39 8.78 7.27 20.00
C SER A 39 8.24 6.05 20.75
N SER A 40 7.32 5.28 20.17
CA SER A 40 6.82 4.04 20.77
C SER A 40 7.79 2.85 20.70
N TYR A 41 8.89 2.93 19.95
CA TYR A 41 9.86 1.86 19.89
C TYR A 41 10.98 2.03 20.93
N GLU A 42 11.44 0.91 21.48
CA GLU A 42 12.63 0.90 22.34
C GLU A 42 13.86 1.38 21.57
N GLY A 43 14.65 2.27 22.18
CA GLY A 43 15.83 2.89 21.59
C GLY A 43 15.52 4.03 20.61
N ALA A 44 14.30 4.56 20.61
CA ALA A 44 14.00 5.82 19.95
C ALA A 44 14.88 6.96 20.50
N TYR A 45 15.15 7.95 19.68
CA TYR A 45 15.91 9.13 20.13
C TYR A 45 15.07 9.94 21.12
N ASP A 46 15.68 10.47 22.17
CA ASP A 46 15.02 11.20 23.25
C ASP A 46 14.25 12.47 22.77
N TRP A 47 14.69 13.04 21.65
CA TRP A 47 14.07 14.24 21.05
C TRP A 47 12.90 13.92 20.12
N VAL A 48 12.62 12.63 19.84
CA VAL A 48 11.54 12.23 18.95
C VAL A 48 10.21 12.21 19.67
N SER A 49 9.18 12.76 19.01
CA SER A 49 7.80 12.69 19.47
C SER A 49 6.87 12.36 18.32
N THR A 50 6.19 11.21 18.38
CA THR A 50 5.25 10.73 17.36
C THR A 50 3.90 10.36 17.97
N PRO A 51 3.18 11.32 18.58
CA PRO A 51 2.02 11.03 19.42
C PRO A 51 0.89 10.30 18.68
N ASN A 52 0.67 10.60 17.41
CA ASN A 52 -0.37 9.93 16.61
C ASN A 52 0.00 8.48 16.26
N ILE A 53 1.28 8.22 15.92
CA ILE A 53 1.77 6.86 15.68
C ILE A 53 1.76 6.06 16.99
N ASP A 54 2.15 6.68 18.09
CA ASP A 54 2.16 6.05 19.42
C ASP A 54 0.75 5.70 19.88
N ARG A 55 -0.25 6.54 19.58
CA ARG A 55 -1.65 6.23 19.82
C ARG A 55 -2.09 5.00 19.03
N LEU A 56 -1.81 4.94 17.73
CA LEU A 56 -2.10 3.75 16.91
C LEU A 56 -1.41 2.50 17.44
N ALA A 57 -0.16 2.61 17.89
CA ALA A 57 0.58 1.50 18.49
C ALA A 57 -0.04 1.03 19.81
N SER A 58 -0.65 1.91 20.60
CA SER A 58 -1.30 1.59 21.86
C SER A 58 -2.70 0.98 21.69
N GLU A 59 -3.41 1.36 20.63
CA GLU A 59 -4.76 0.89 20.31
C GLU A 59 -4.75 -0.36 19.42
N GLY A 60 -3.61 -0.70 18.81
CA GLY A 60 -3.48 -1.78 17.84
C GLY A 60 -2.37 -2.78 18.17
N VAL A 61 -1.77 -3.34 17.14
CA VAL A 61 -0.65 -4.29 17.23
C VAL A 61 0.63 -3.66 16.71
N ARG A 62 1.67 -3.60 17.53
CA ARG A 62 2.99 -3.15 17.15
C ARG A 62 3.93 -4.34 16.92
N PHE A 63 4.41 -4.49 15.70
CA PHE A 63 5.41 -5.49 15.36
C PHE A 63 6.80 -4.96 15.68
N THR A 64 7.57 -5.69 16.47
CA THR A 64 8.94 -5.31 16.85
C THR A 64 10.01 -5.85 15.91
N ARG A 65 9.65 -6.78 15.02
CA ARG A 65 10.55 -7.44 14.06
C ARG A 65 9.86 -7.67 12.72
N ALA A 66 9.44 -6.58 12.06
CA ALA A 66 8.92 -6.64 10.71
C ALA A 66 10.05 -6.27 9.73
N ASN A 67 10.43 -7.21 8.88
CA ASN A 67 11.43 -6.98 7.83
C ASN A 67 10.75 -7.04 6.46
N ILE A 68 11.11 -6.09 5.61
CA ILE A 68 10.66 -5.99 4.24
C ILE A 68 11.88 -5.91 3.31
N GLY A 69 11.73 -5.49 2.07
CA GLY A 69 12.84 -5.33 1.13
C GLY A 69 13.96 -4.42 1.65
N SER A 70 15.13 -4.52 1.06
CA SER A 70 16.36 -3.85 1.51
C SER A 70 16.42 -2.35 1.22
N TRP A 71 15.53 -1.82 0.38
CA TRP A 71 15.44 -0.42 -0.05
C TRP A 71 14.08 -0.11 -0.69
N CYS A 72 13.82 1.16 -0.99
CA CYS A 72 12.48 1.66 -1.33
C CYS A 72 11.77 0.85 -2.44
N MET A 73 12.44 0.60 -3.55
CA MET A 73 11.90 -0.12 -4.70
C MET A 73 11.50 -1.56 -4.37
N ALA A 74 12.43 -2.32 -3.79
CA ALA A 74 12.21 -3.71 -3.39
C ALA A 74 11.14 -3.84 -2.30
N SER A 75 11.13 -2.92 -1.35
CA SER A 75 10.12 -2.88 -0.29
C SER A 75 8.72 -2.61 -0.83
N ARG A 76 8.58 -1.61 -1.73
CA ARG A 76 7.30 -1.27 -2.36
C ARG A 76 6.76 -2.43 -3.18
N ALA A 77 7.60 -3.07 -3.98
CA ALA A 77 7.20 -4.23 -4.75
C ALA A 77 6.80 -5.41 -3.86
N SER A 78 7.55 -5.69 -2.80
CA SER A 78 7.20 -6.76 -1.86
C SER A 78 5.86 -6.50 -1.17
N ILE A 79 5.59 -5.26 -0.75
CA ILE A 79 4.30 -4.88 -0.16
C ILE A 79 3.18 -5.03 -1.18
N LEU A 80 3.35 -4.52 -2.39
CA LEU A 80 2.28 -4.52 -3.40
C LEU A 80 1.96 -5.91 -3.94
N THR A 81 2.93 -6.83 -3.94
CA THR A 81 2.77 -8.18 -4.48
C THR A 81 2.55 -9.25 -3.42
N GLY A 82 2.90 -8.99 -2.16
CA GLY A 82 2.97 -10.00 -1.11
C GLY A 82 4.13 -11.00 -1.27
N LEU A 83 5.04 -10.77 -2.21
CA LEU A 83 6.17 -11.64 -2.50
C LEU A 83 7.45 -11.11 -1.86
N GLN A 84 8.35 -12.02 -1.53
CA GLN A 84 9.72 -11.62 -1.15
C GLN A 84 10.45 -11.03 -2.35
N GLN A 85 11.31 -10.03 -2.12
CA GLN A 85 11.96 -9.25 -3.19
C GLN A 85 12.65 -10.10 -4.27
N HIS A 86 13.24 -11.24 -3.91
CA HIS A 86 13.93 -12.14 -4.84
C HIS A 86 12.97 -12.98 -5.71
N LYS A 87 11.68 -13.00 -5.38
CA LYS A 87 10.63 -13.67 -6.13
C LYS A 87 9.84 -12.74 -7.04
N VAL A 88 10.06 -11.43 -6.93
CA VAL A 88 9.40 -10.46 -7.80
C VAL A 88 10.21 -10.37 -9.10
N GLU A 89 9.88 -11.19 -10.09
CA GLU A 89 10.65 -11.30 -11.35
C GLU A 89 10.72 -9.99 -12.14
N SER A 90 9.71 -9.16 -12.02
CA SER A 90 9.64 -7.83 -12.64
C SER A 90 10.58 -6.79 -12.02
N LEU A 91 11.22 -7.11 -10.89
CA LEU A 91 12.18 -6.24 -10.20
C LEU A 91 13.62 -6.41 -10.67
N ARG A 92 13.85 -6.75 -11.91
CA ARG A 92 15.21 -6.86 -12.43
C ARG A 92 15.83 -5.48 -12.55
N MET A 93 16.86 -5.28 -11.75
CA MET A 93 17.71 -4.10 -11.82
C MET A 93 18.72 -4.29 -12.95
N THR A 94 18.58 -3.50 -14.01
CA THR A 94 19.52 -3.51 -15.13
C THR A 94 20.21 -2.16 -15.27
N GLY A 95 21.55 -2.18 -15.37
CA GLY A 95 22.35 -0.97 -15.60
C GLY A 95 22.67 -0.13 -14.35
N PRO A 96 23.41 0.98 -14.51
CA PRO A 96 23.88 1.82 -13.40
C PRO A 96 22.78 2.63 -12.69
N ASN A 97 21.64 2.85 -13.39
CA ASN A 97 20.44 3.43 -12.83
C ASN A 97 19.29 2.45 -13.09
N PRO A 98 19.09 1.48 -12.22
CA PRO A 98 18.15 0.42 -12.47
C PRO A 98 16.73 0.99 -12.58
N MET A 99 16.15 0.85 -13.74
CA MET A 99 14.73 1.09 -13.97
C MET A 99 14.01 -0.23 -13.76
N ASN A 100 13.02 -0.23 -12.91
CA ASN A 100 12.12 -1.37 -12.80
C ASN A 100 11.20 -1.40 -14.00
N VAL A 101 11.19 -2.53 -14.66
CA VAL A 101 10.09 -2.87 -15.54
C VAL A 101 9.18 -3.79 -14.73
N TYR A 102 8.02 -3.28 -14.38
CA TYR A 102 6.98 -4.10 -13.78
C TYR A 102 6.12 -4.72 -14.88
N ASP A 103 5.97 -6.03 -14.82
CA ASP A 103 5.07 -6.76 -15.69
C ASP A 103 3.84 -7.22 -14.90
N PRO A 104 2.67 -6.59 -15.12
CA PRO A 104 1.45 -6.91 -14.39
C PRO A 104 0.89 -8.31 -14.73
N GLU A 105 1.32 -8.93 -15.83
CA GLU A 105 0.93 -10.29 -16.16
C GLU A 105 1.72 -11.34 -15.37
N LEU A 106 2.98 -11.04 -15.05
CA LEU A 106 3.82 -11.91 -14.23
C LEU A 106 3.57 -11.76 -12.74
N CYS A 107 3.12 -10.59 -12.31
CA CYS A 107 2.96 -10.30 -10.89
C CYS A 107 1.84 -9.29 -10.64
N GLN A 108 0.74 -9.74 -10.05
CA GLN A 108 -0.40 -8.88 -9.74
C GLN A 108 -0.20 -8.13 -8.44
N PHE A 109 -0.53 -6.84 -8.42
CA PHE A 109 -0.62 -6.05 -7.22
C PHE A 109 -1.96 -6.28 -6.50
N TRP A 110 -1.92 -6.39 -5.17
CA TRP A 110 -3.12 -6.64 -4.38
C TRP A 110 -4.24 -5.58 -4.54
N PRO A 111 -3.99 -4.29 -4.83
CA PRO A 111 -5.07 -3.34 -5.06
C PRO A 111 -6.01 -3.74 -6.20
N LYS A 112 -5.48 -4.38 -7.27
CA LYS A 112 -6.32 -4.94 -8.33
C LYS A 112 -7.33 -5.95 -7.77
N SER A 113 -6.88 -6.86 -6.91
CA SER A 113 -7.77 -7.84 -6.29
C SER A 113 -8.86 -7.18 -5.42
N PHE A 114 -8.53 -6.07 -4.74
CA PHE A 114 -9.53 -5.29 -3.99
C PHE A 114 -10.53 -4.61 -4.91
N ARG A 115 -10.09 -4.03 -6.03
CA ARG A 115 -11.00 -3.47 -7.06
C ARG A 115 -11.98 -4.54 -7.58
N GLU A 116 -11.48 -5.73 -7.91
CA GLU A 116 -12.30 -6.87 -8.35
C GLU A 116 -13.35 -7.29 -7.30
N GLN A 117 -13.09 -7.00 -6.03
CA GLN A 117 -14.02 -7.19 -4.92
C GLN A 117 -14.91 -5.96 -4.64
N GLY A 118 -14.85 -4.93 -5.49
CA GLY A 118 -15.67 -3.72 -5.40
C GLY A 118 -15.20 -2.69 -4.37
N TYR A 119 -13.92 -2.70 -4.00
CA TYR A 119 -13.31 -1.58 -3.29
C TYR A 119 -12.95 -0.46 -4.27
N TYR A 120 -13.08 0.77 -3.82
CA TYR A 120 -12.44 1.91 -4.46
C TYR A 120 -11.00 2.00 -3.96
N THR A 121 -10.04 2.00 -4.88
CA THR A 121 -8.61 1.96 -4.53
C THR A 121 -7.91 3.26 -4.89
N ALA A 122 -7.12 3.79 -3.99
CA ALA A 122 -6.35 5.01 -4.21
C ALA A 122 -4.88 4.84 -3.81
N HIS A 123 -3.97 5.51 -4.52
CA HIS A 123 -2.56 5.61 -4.19
C HIS A 123 -2.12 7.07 -4.19
N ILE A 124 -1.59 7.54 -3.07
CA ILE A 124 -1.05 8.90 -2.92
C ILE A 124 0.41 8.79 -2.49
N GLY A 125 1.31 9.48 -3.21
CA GLY A 125 2.72 9.57 -2.86
C GLY A 125 3.69 8.96 -3.85
N LYS A 126 4.87 8.57 -3.37
CA LYS A 126 5.95 8.06 -4.21
C LYS A 126 5.61 6.72 -4.85
N TRP A 127 5.73 6.68 -6.19
CA TRP A 127 5.78 5.47 -6.97
C TRP A 127 7.23 5.16 -7.36
N HIS A 128 7.66 3.94 -7.18
CA HIS A 128 9.02 3.52 -7.49
C HIS A 128 9.07 2.05 -7.92
N THR A 129 7.99 1.55 -8.53
CA THR A 129 7.84 0.15 -8.91
C THR A 129 7.50 0.04 -10.40
N GLY A 130 8.45 0.49 -11.26
CA GLY A 130 8.28 0.53 -12.71
C GLY A 130 7.69 1.84 -13.24
N VAL A 131 7.67 1.99 -14.55
CA VAL A 131 7.19 3.21 -15.23
C VAL A 131 5.67 3.30 -15.25
N ASP A 132 4.98 2.16 -15.22
CA ASP A 132 3.53 2.06 -15.15
C ASP A 132 3.08 2.07 -13.69
N SER A 133 2.38 3.12 -13.29
CA SER A 133 1.86 3.26 -11.92
C SER A 133 0.54 2.52 -11.69
N GLY A 134 -0.07 1.94 -12.72
CA GLY A 134 -1.25 1.09 -12.61
C GLY A 134 -2.58 1.83 -12.52
N TYR A 135 -2.64 3.11 -12.90
CA TYR A 135 -3.91 3.82 -12.97
C TYR A 135 -4.91 3.12 -13.90
N GLY A 136 -6.16 3.01 -13.47
CA GLY A 136 -7.22 2.31 -14.21
C GLY A 136 -7.15 0.78 -14.14
N ARG A 137 -5.99 0.18 -13.83
CA ARG A 137 -5.82 -1.27 -13.64
C ARG A 137 -5.83 -1.65 -12.16
N ASP A 138 -4.96 -1.02 -11.34
CA ASP A 138 -4.78 -1.33 -9.92
C ASP A 138 -5.46 -0.29 -9.03
N TRP A 139 -5.56 0.95 -9.52
CA TRP A 139 -6.04 2.12 -8.78
C TRP A 139 -7.16 2.83 -9.52
N ASP A 140 -8.19 3.22 -8.78
CA ASP A 140 -9.27 4.09 -9.27
C ASP A 140 -8.87 5.56 -9.22
N HIS A 141 -7.99 5.91 -8.28
CA HIS A 141 -7.46 7.26 -8.08
C HIS A 141 -5.97 7.23 -7.78
N GLN A 142 -5.21 8.14 -8.40
CA GLN A 142 -3.78 8.26 -8.17
C GLN A 142 -3.32 9.71 -8.10
N ILE A 143 -2.47 9.98 -7.11
CA ILE A 143 -1.68 11.21 -6.99
C ILE A 143 -0.24 10.76 -6.76
N VAL A 144 0.57 10.66 -7.82
CA VAL A 144 1.85 9.96 -7.73
C VAL A 144 3.05 10.76 -8.20
N TRP A 145 4.11 10.63 -7.42
CA TRP A 145 5.46 11.00 -7.84
C TRP A 145 6.13 9.79 -8.49
N ASN A 146 6.10 9.75 -9.85
CA ASN A 146 6.57 8.61 -10.64
C ASN A 146 8.00 8.82 -11.13
N ARG A 147 8.98 8.57 -10.28
CA ARG A 147 10.41 8.69 -10.63
C ARG A 147 10.87 7.78 -11.78
N PRO A 148 10.45 6.50 -11.86
CA PRO A 148 10.86 5.64 -12.96
C PRO A 148 10.42 6.14 -14.34
N LYS A 149 9.25 6.77 -14.42
CA LYS A 149 8.71 7.31 -15.67
C LYS A 149 9.34 8.65 -16.03
N TYR A 150 9.67 9.46 -15.01
CA TYR A 150 10.22 10.81 -15.14
C TYR A 150 11.50 10.95 -14.30
N PRO A 151 12.63 10.41 -14.79
CA PRO A 151 13.90 10.41 -14.03
C PRO A 151 14.43 11.82 -13.74
N GLU A 152 14.04 12.82 -14.51
CA GLU A 152 14.32 14.24 -14.26
C GLU A 152 13.70 14.77 -12.97
N ASN A 153 12.68 14.09 -12.43
CA ASN A 153 12.05 14.42 -11.16
C ASN A 153 12.87 13.91 -9.95
N ALA A 154 13.92 13.18 -10.18
CA ALA A 154 14.73 12.60 -9.11
C ALA A 154 15.30 13.60 -8.10
N PRO A 155 15.70 14.83 -8.46
CA PRO A 155 16.19 15.84 -7.52
C PRO A 155 15.11 16.42 -6.58
N TYR A 156 13.84 16.31 -6.95
CA TYR A 156 12.73 16.94 -6.24
C TYR A 156 12.15 16.03 -5.15
N TYR A 157 12.97 15.70 -4.14
CA TYR A 157 12.55 14.81 -3.06
C TYR A 157 11.63 15.47 -2.04
N TYR A 158 11.90 16.72 -1.72
CA TYR A 158 11.30 17.39 -0.57
C TYR A 158 10.41 18.57 -0.94
N TYR A 159 10.60 19.14 -2.13
CA TYR A 159 9.89 20.33 -2.56
C TYR A 159 9.59 20.30 -4.05
N ASN A 160 8.45 20.88 -4.43
CA ASN A 160 8.11 21.19 -5.83
C ASN A 160 8.17 19.97 -6.76
N GLN A 161 7.56 18.88 -6.33
CA GLN A 161 7.54 17.63 -7.10
C GLN A 161 6.66 17.74 -8.33
N MET A 162 7.07 17.04 -9.39
CA MET A 162 6.24 16.80 -10.57
C MET A 162 5.34 15.59 -10.29
N ILE A 163 4.05 15.82 -10.16
CA ILE A 163 3.04 14.86 -9.72
C ILE A 163 2.09 14.53 -10.86
N GLU A 164 1.86 13.25 -11.09
CA GLU A 164 0.79 12.74 -11.96
C GLU A 164 -0.51 12.63 -11.15
N PHE A 165 -1.61 13.13 -11.71
CA PHE A 165 -2.96 12.94 -11.22
C PHE A 165 -3.70 12.02 -12.19
N ASP A 166 -4.16 10.88 -11.73
CA ASP A 166 -4.99 9.94 -12.50
C ASP A 166 -4.44 9.62 -13.90
N GLY A 167 -3.14 9.38 -13.99
CA GLY A 167 -2.45 9.02 -15.22
C GLY A 167 -2.19 10.17 -16.21
N GLU A 168 -2.62 11.39 -15.89
CA GLU A 168 -2.38 12.58 -16.71
C GLU A 168 -0.89 12.98 -16.70
N ALA A 169 -0.52 13.93 -17.55
CA ALA A 169 0.84 14.47 -17.58
C ALA A 169 1.18 15.14 -16.24
N PRO A 170 2.43 15.00 -15.76
CA PRO A 170 2.78 15.51 -14.46
C PRO A 170 2.79 17.05 -14.44
N VAL A 171 2.32 17.61 -13.33
CA VAL A 171 2.35 19.05 -13.06
C VAL A 171 3.24 19.34 -11.85
N ASN A 172 3.86 20.51 -11.84
CA ASN A 172 4.63 20.95 -10.67
C ASN A 172 3.68 21.31 -9.53
N VAL A 173 3.86 20.66 -8.39
CA VAL A 173 3.14 20.95 -7.15
C VAL A 173 4.11 21.59 -6.17
N GLU A 174 3.88 22.88 -5.89
CA GLU A 174 4.74 23.68 -5.01
C GLU A 174 4.53 23.29 -3.55
N GLY A 175 5.58 23.39 -2.75
CA GLY A 175 5.57 23.20 -1.32
C GLY A 175 6.41 22.02 -0.83
N TYR A 176 6.40 21.82 0.50
CA TYR A 176 7.04 20.68 1.14
C TYR A 176 6.18 19.44 0.95
N THR A 177 6.76 18.41 0.33
CA THR A 177 6.00 17.27 -0.21
C THR A 177 5.22 16.49 0.84
N THR A 178 5.74 16.38 2.08
CA THR A 178 5.02 15.67 3.14
C THR A 178 3.75 16.41 3.55
N ASP A 179 3.80 17.74 3.62
CA ASP A 179 2.62 18.54 3.92
C ASP A 179 1.60 18.42 2.79
N VAL A 180 2.06 18.58 1.54
CA VAL A 180 1.22 18.46 0.35
C VAL A 180 0.49 17.11 0.29
N TYR A 181 1.20 15.99 0.53
CA TYR A 181 0.58 14.67 0.55
C TYR A 181 -0.37 14.44 1.73
N THR A 182 -0.18 15.18 2.80
CA THR A 182 -1.06 15.10 3.98
C THR A 182 -2.38 15.83 3.76
N ASP A 183 -2.40 16.83 2.88
CA ASP A 183 -3.58 17.63 2.55
C ASP A 183 -4.50 16.94 1.51
N TRP A 184 -4.06 15.87 0.88
CA TRP A 184 -4.83 15.05 -0.08
C TRP A 184 -5.39 13.80 0.56
#